data_3501434fe87c840e986a148cb3ffc9b9
#
_entry.id   3501434fe87c840e986a148cb3ffc9b9
#
_cell.length_a   1.000
_cell.length_b   1.000
_cell.length_c   1.000
_cell.angle_alpha   90.00
_cell.angle_beta   90.00
_cell.angle_gamma   90.00
#
_symmetry.space_group_name_H-M   'P 1'
#
loop_
_entity.id
_entity.type
_entity.pdbx_description
1 polymer ?
#
loop_
_entity_poly.entity_id
_entity_poly.type
_entity_poly.pdbx_seq_one_letter_code
_entity_poly.pdbx_strand_id
1 'polypeptide(L)'
;AARPAFDDVLRGIVEQHGLLAHLERVALVGFSQGAIMALDAIASGRWPVGAVVAYSGRLASPRPLMPAGSPRVLAVHGAADPVIPAANSTEAAAALRELGLDAYSHILPGVGHTITAEGAQLGAGFVATALSSEPE
;
A
#
# COMPACT_ATOMS: atom_id res chain seq x y z
N ALA A 1 -0.88 18.21 3.04
CA ALA A 1 -0.95 18.71 4.41
C ALA A 1 -0.91 17.60 5.43
N ALA A 2 -1.44 16.40 5.11
CA ALA A 2 -1.39 15.26 6.03
C ALA A 2 -0.04 14.54 6.05
N ARG A 3 0.80 14.77 5.04
CA ARG A 3 2.07 14.07 4.92
C ARG A 3 3.00 14.25 6.12
N PRO A 4 3.20 15.47 6.65
CA PRO A 4 4.14 15.62 7.76
C PRO A 4 3.72 14.84 9.00
N ALA A 5 2.42 14.84 9.34
CA ALA A 5 1.94 14.11 10.51
C ALA A 5 2.11 12.60 10.32
N PHE A 6 1.76 12.11 9.14
CA PHE A 6 1.93 10.69 8.81
C PHE A 6 3.39 10.29 8.92
N ASP A 7 4.28 11.09 8.31
CA ASP A 7 5.70 10.78 8.29
C ASP A 7 6.30 10.79 9.69
N ASP A 8 5.87 11.72 10.54
CA ASP A 8 6.39 11.79 11.91
C ASP A 8 6.00 10.56 12.72
N VAL A 9 4.72 10.15 12.62
CA VAL A 9 4.25 8.97 13.35
C VAL A 9 4.97 7.71 12.85
N LEU A 10 5.06 7.55 11.54
CA LEU A 10 5.68 6.37 10.96
C LEU A 10 7.16 6.32 11.30
N ARG A 11 7.87 7.45 11.21
CA ARG A 11 9.29 7.49 11.54
C ARG A 11 9.53 7.07 12.98
N GLY A 12 8.69 7.57 13.90
CA GLY A 12 8.81 7.19 15.30
C GLY A 12 8.64 5.70 15.52
N ILE A 13 7.67 5.07 14.87
CA ILE A 13 7.44 3.64 15.00
C ILE A 13 8.60 2.83 14.41
N VAL A 14 9.01 3.18 13.21
CA VAL A 14 10.08 2.47 12.51
C VAL A 14 11.40 2.59 13.29
N GLU A 15 11.69 3.78 13.78
CA GLU A 15 12.90 4.04 14.54
C GLU A 15 12.91 3.27 15.86
N GLN A 16 11.74 3.19 16.52
CA GLN A 16 11.60 2.46 17.77
C GLN A 16 11.94 0.98 17.61
N HIS A 17 11.67 0.42 16.43
CA HIS A 17 11.95 -0.98 16.14
C HIS A 17 13.29 -1.19 15.42
N GLY A 18 14.10 -0.14 15.30
CA GLY A 18 15.43 -0.26 14.70
C GLY A 18 15.41 -0.54 13.21
N LEU A 19 14.36 -0.16 12.51
CA LEU A 19 14.19 -0.52 11.10
C LEU A 19 14.38 0.64 10.13
N LEU A 20 14.78 1.81 10.63
CA LEU A 20 14.90 2.98 9.75
C LEU A 20 15.92 2.77 8.64
N ALA A 21 16.96 1.99 8.89
CA ALA A 21 17.97 1.65 7.88
C ALA A 21 17.57 0.40 7.06
N HIS A 22 16.42 -0.19 7.35
CA HIS A 22 15.99 -1.44 6.71
C HIS A 22 14.51 -1.35 6.32
N LEU A 23 14.15 -0.31 5.57
CA LEU A 23 12.74 -0.09 5.19
C LEU A 23 12.21 -1.21 4.30
N GLU A 24 13.11 -1.93 3.60
CA GLU A 24 12.67 -3.07 2.80
C GLU A 24 12.07 -4.18 3.67
N ARG A 25 12.24 -4.12 4.99
CA ARG A 25 11.68 -5.09 5.93
C ARG A 25 10.39 -4.59 6.57
N VAL A 26 9.86 -3.47 6.11
CA VAL A 26 8.66 -2.85 6.66
C VAL A 26 7.52 -3.01 5.65
N ALA A 27 6.34 -3.32 6.15
CA ALA A 27 5.12 -3.32 5.33
C ALA A 27 4.13 -2.33 5.92
N LEU A 28 3.48 -1.57 5.05
CA LEU A 28 2.41 -0.68 5.45
C LEU A 28 1.08 -1.32 5.06
N VAL A 29 0.16 -1.40 6.00
CA VAL A 29 -1.17 -1.92 5.76
C VAL A 29 -2.15 -0.83 6.16
N GLY A 30 -2.99 -0.39 5.22
CA GLY A 30 -3.90 0.69 5.47
C GLY A 30 -5.28 0.42 4.94
N PHE A 31 -6.28 1.05 5.56
CA PHE A 31 -7.67 0.97 5.15
C PHE A 31 -8.19 2.37 4.89
N SER A 32 -8.89 2.57 3.77
CA SER A 32 -9.54 3.81 3.42
C SER A 32 -8.53 4.97 3.41
N GLN A 33 -8.64 5.94 4.28
CA GLN A 33 -7.69 7.04 4.33
C GLN A 33 -6.28 6.56 4.62
N GLY A 34 -6.13 5.55 5.48
CA GLY A 34 -4.82 4.95 5.74
C GLY A 34 -4.21 4.32 4.49
N ALA A 35 -5.04 3.72 3.65
CA ALA A 35 -4.59 3.16 2.37
C ALA A 35 -4.13 4.27 1.43
N ILE A 36 -4.86 5.38 1.38
CA ILE A 36 -4.49 6.53 0.55
C ILE A 36 -3.14 7.07 0.98
N MET A 37 -2.94 7.19 2.30
CA MET A 37 -1.69 7.69 2.84
C MET A 37 -0.52 6.75 2.58
N ALA A 38 -0.77 5.43 2.69
CA ALA A 38 0.28 4.43 2.45
C ALA A 38 0.71 4.43 0.98
N LEU A 39 -0.26 4.47 0.07
CA LEU A 39 0.05 4.54 -1.35
C LEU A 39 0.80 5.82 -1.71
N ASP A 40 0.40 6.94 -1.11
CA ASP A 40 1.09 8.21 -1.34
C ASP A 40 2.53 8.16 -0.83
N ALA A 41 2.75 7.48 0.30
CA ALA A 41 4.08 7.39 0.88
C ALA A 41 5.08 6.74 -0.08
N ILE A 42 4.67 5.67 -0.77
CA ILE A 42 5.57 5.01 -1.71
C ILE A 42 5.59 5.72 -3.06
N ALA A 43 4.45 6.21 -3.53
CA ALA A 43 4.37 6.86 -4.84
C ALA A 43 5.20 8.13 -4.90
N SER A 44 5.35 8.80 -3.77
CA SER A 44 6.15 10.04 -3.69
C SER A 44 7.63 9.77 -3.40
N GLY A 45 8.00 8.51 -3.13
CA GLY A 45 9.38 8.16 -2.84
C GLY A 45 9.82 8.45 -1.41
N ARG A 46 8.90 8.91 -0.55
CA ARG A 46 9.25 9.24 0.85
C ARG A 46 9.55 8.00 1.68
N TRP A 47 8.89 6.90 1.40
CA TRP A 47 8.99 5.67 2.21
C TRP A 47 9.16 4.45 1.31
N PRO A 48 10.41 4.12 0.95
CA PRO A 48 10.67 2.94 0.10
C PRO A 48 10.61 1.65 0.94
N VAL A 49 9.43 1.35 1.46
CA VAL A 49 9.21 0.14 2.26
C VAL A 49 9.15 -1.10 1.37
N GLY A 50 9.12 -2.28 1.99
CA GLY A 50 9.13 -3.55 1.24
C GLY A 50 7.78 -3.88 0.63
N ALA A 51 6.68 -3.53 1.31
CA ALA A 51 5.36 -3.90 0.84
C ALA A 51 4.31 -2.92 1.34
N VAL A 52 3.23 -2.78 0.56
CA VAL A 52 2.04 -2.04 0.96
C VAL A 52 0.82 -2.89 0.62
N VAL A 53 -0.09 -3.01 1.59
CA VAL A 53 -1.42 -3.54 1.33
C VAL A 53 -2.41 -2.40 1.56
N ALA A 54 -3.12 -2.02 0.51
CA ALA A 54 -4.04 -0.89 0.55
C ALA A 54 -5.46 -1.41 0.39
N TYR A 55 -6.25 -1.33 1.45
CA TYR A 55 -7.64 -1.75 1.44
C TYR A 55 -8.55 -0.55 1.19
N SER A 56 -9.35 -0.64 0.14
CA SER A 56 -10.42 0.33 -0.12
C SER A 56 -9.90 1.77 -0.22
N GLY A 57 -8.80 1.95 -0.93
CA GLY A 57 -8.15 3.24 -1.08
C GLY A 57 -8.10 3.72 -2.52
N ARG A 58 -7.24 4.70 -2.73
CA ARG A 58 -6.96 5.22 -4.07
C ARG A 58 -5.59 5.88 -4.08
N LEU A 59 -5.05 6.06 -5.26
CA LEU A 59 -3.77 6.77 -5.43
C LEU A 59 -4.08 8.23 -5.68
N ALA A 60 -3.75 9.07 -4.72
CA ALA A 60 -4.08 10.50 -4.75
C ALA A 60 -2.85 11.39 -4.85
N SER A 61 -1.71 10.82 -5.17
CA SER A 61 -0.45 11.57 -5.21
C SER A 61 -0.40 12.52 -6.39
N PRO A 62 0.20 13.71 -6.22
CA PRO A 62 0.45 14.59 -7.35
C PRO A 62 1.37 13.93 -8.36
N ARG A 63 1.17 14.25 -9.62
CA ARG A 63 2.04 13.77 -10.71
C ARG A 63 3.18 14.75 -10.92
N PRO A 64 4.37 14.28 -11.32
CA PRO A 64 4.68 12.88 -11.66
C PRO A 64 4.94 12.04 -10.41
N LEU A 65 4.61 10.74 -10.50
CA LEU A 65 4.93 9.81 -9.42
C LEU A 65 6.42 9.47 -9.48
N MET A 66 7.06 9.42 -8.32
CA MET A 66 8.51 9.17 -8.27
C MET A 66 8.84 8.23 -7.11
N PRO A 67 8.42 6.97 -7.19
CA PRO A 67 8.73 6.02 -6.13
C PRO A 67 10.23 5.74 -6.06
N ALA A 68 10.69 5.41 -4.86
CA ALA A 68 12.06 5.00 -4.63
C ALA A 68 12.05 3.53 -4.20
N GLY A 69 13.12 2.80 -4.50
CA GLY A 69 13.19 1.38 -4.17
C GLY A 69 12.23 0.56 -5.00
N SER A 70 11.82 -0.58 -4.47
CA SER A 70 10.94 -1.50 -5.18
C SER A 70 9.84 -2.05 -4.27
N PRO A 71 8.97 -1.21 -3.72
CA PRO A 71 7.87 -1.70 -2.90
C PRO A 71 6.95 -2.61 -3.70
N ARG A 72 6.50 -3.69 -3.08
CA ARG A 72 5.46 -4.54 -3.66
C ARG A 72 4.12 -4.08 -3.13
N VAL A 73 3.11 -4.06 -3.99
CA VAL A 73 1.83 -3.44 -3.66
C VAL A 73 0.68 -4.37 -3.97
N LEU A 74 -0.22 -4.55 -3.01
CA LEU A 74 -1.49 -5.21 -3.23
C LEU A 74 -2.60 -4.25 -2.84
N ALA A 75 -3.48 -3.94 -3.78
CA ALA A 75 -4.65 -3.11 -3.52
C ALA A 75 -5.88 -4.02 -3.50
N VAL A 76 -6.55 -4.10 -2.35
CA VAL A 76 -7.72 -4.94 -2.16
C VAL A 76 -8.94 -4.04 -2.05
N HIS A 77 -10.01 -4.36 -2.78
CA HIS A 77 -11.17 -3.47 -2.84
C HIS A 77 -12.46 -4.26 -3.01
N GLY A 78 -13.50 -3.83 -2.33
CA GLY A 78 -14.82 -4.42 -2.53
C GLY A 78 -15.48 -3.89 -3.78
N ALA A 79 -16.02 -4.79 -4.60
CA ALA A 79 -16.67 -4.40 -5.85
C ALA A 79 -17.90 -3.53 -5.61
N ALA A 80 -18.51 -3.64 -4.43
CA ALA A 80 -19.74 -2.90 -4.08
C ALA A 80 -19.46 -1.71 -3.16
N ASP A 81 -18.21 -1.26 -3.06
CA ASP A 81 -17.83 -0.16 -2.20
C ASP A 81 -18.53 1.14 -2.65
N PRO A 82 -19.39 1.72 -1.79
CA PRO A 82 -20.12 2.96 -2.15
C PRO A 82 -19.33 4.22 -1.81
N VAL A 83 -18.23 4.12 -1.10
CA VAL A 83 -17.46 5.27 -0.63
C VAL A 83 -16.35 5.60 -1.62
N ILE A 84 -15.53 4.59 -1.95
CA ILE A 84 -14.47 4.74 -2.94
C ILE A 84 -14.68 3.64 -3.98
N PRO A 85 -14.92 3.98 -5.24
CA PRO A 85 -15.16 2.96 -6.27
C PRO A 85 -13.96 2.00 -6.42
N ALA A 86 -14.27 0.74 -6.65
CA ALA A 86 -13.23 -0.30 -6.77
C ALA A 86 -12.24 -0.02 -7.90
N ALA A 87 -12.67 0.67 -8.95
CA ALA A 87 -11.80 1.03 -10.06
C ALA A 87 -10.58 1.83 -9.60
N ASN A 88 -10.68 2.53 -8.47
CA ASN A 88 -9.54 3.28 -7.94
C ASN A 88 -8.37 2.37 -7.59
N SER A 89 -8.64 1.18 -7.05
CA SER A 89 -7.56 0.23 -6.75
C SER A 89 -6.95 -0.35 -8.02
N THR A 90 -7.77 -0.65 -9.01
CA THR A 90 -7.29 -1.14 -10.30
C THR A 90 -6.40 -0.10 -10.97
N GLU A 91 -6.83 1.16 -10.95
CA GLU A 91 -6.06 2.27 -11.53
C GLU A 91 -4.77 2.51 -10.79
N ALA A 92 -4.80 2.42 -9.45
CA ALA A 92 -3.59 2.61 -8.65
C ALA A 92 -2.55 1.54 -8.99
N ALA A 93 -2.97 0.27 -9.04
CA ALA A 93 -2.05 -0.81 -9.37
C ALA A 93 -1.49 -0.64 -10.77
N ALA A 94 -2.32 -0.24 -11.74
CA ALA A 94 -1.87 -0.04 -13.11
C ALA A 94 -0.84 1.08 -13.20
N ALA A 95 -1.09 2.20 -12.51
CA ALA A 95 -0.17 3.34 -12.53
C ALA A 95 1.19 2.96 -11.94
N LEU A 96 1.19 2.19 -10.87
CA LEU A 96 2.44 1.78 -10.24
C LEU A 96 3.17 0.73 -11.08
N ARG A 97 2.44 -0.16 -11.75
CA ARG A 97 3.06 -1.12 -12.67
C ARG A 97 3.76 -0.43 -13.83
N GLU A 98 3.19 0.66 -14.31
CA GLU A 98 3.81 1.42 -15.39
C GLU A 98 5.16 1.98 -14.99
N LEU A 99 5.38 2.15 -13.70
CA LEU A 99 6.65 2.64 -13.16
C LEU A 99 7.60 1.50 -12.80
N GLY A 100 7.24 0.26 -13.11
CA GLY A 100 8.09 -0.89 -12.87
C GLY A 100 7.89 -1.55 -11.52
N LEU A 101 6.93 -1.11 -10.73
CA LEU A 101 6.66 -1.74 -9.44
C LEU A 101 5.83 -3.01 -9.60
N ASP A 102 5.99 -3.92 -8.66
CA ASP A 102 5.25 -5.17 -8.60
C ASP A 102 3.93 -4.88 -7.87
N ALA A 103 2.92 -4.48 -8.64
CA ALA A 103 1.66 -3.99 -8.08
C ALA A 103 0.48 -4.75 -8.64
N TYR A 104 -0.43 -5.15 -7.76
CA TYR A 104 -1.61 -5.95 -8.11
C TYR A 104 -2.85 -5.37 -7.47
N SER A 105 -4.01 -5.61 -8.08
CA SER A 105 -5.29 -5.30 -7.48
C SER A 105 -6.11 -6.57 -7.36
N HIS A 106 -6.93 -6.66 -6.31
CA HIS A 106 -7.81 -7.79 -6.07
C HIS A 106 -9.18 -7.27 -5.68
N ILE A 107 -10.16 -7.48 -6.54
CA ILE A 107 -11.50 -6.94 -6.33
C ILE A 107 -12.39 -8.07 -5.82
N LEU A 108 -13.04 -7.85 -4.68
CA LEU A 108 -13.87 -8.86 -4.01
C LEU A 108 -15.34 -8.63 -4.34
N PRO A 109 -16.00 -9.57 -5.04
CA PRO A 109 -17.41 -9.39 -5.41
C PRO A 109 -18.30 -9.30 -4.18
N GLY A 110 -19.29 -8.43 -4.22
CA GLY A 110 -20.28 -8.29 -3.16
C GLY A 110 -19.81 -7.64 -1.88
N VAL A 111 -18.55 -7.18 -1.84
CA VAL A 111 -17.97 -6.58 -0.64
C VAL A 111 -18.06 -5.06 -0.74
N GLY A 112 -18.45 -4.41 0.37
CA GLY A 112 -18.53 -2.97 0.44
C GLY A 112 -17.24 -2.33 0.94
N HIS A 113 -17.38 -1.25 1.69
CA HIS A 113 -16.23 -0.48 2.19
C HIS A 113 -15.79 -1.06 3.53
N THR A 114 -15.14 -2.22 3.47
CA THR A 114 -14.74 -2.94 4.67
C THR A 114 -13.63 -3.94 4.34
N ILE A 115 -12.95 -4.45 5.37
CA ILE A 115 -11.99 -5.54 5.21
C ILE A 115 -12.67 -6.83 5.67
N THR A 116 -12.80 -7.79 4.74
CA THR A 116 -13.36 -9.10 5.07
C THR A 116 -12.25 -10.03 5.55
N ALA A 117 -12.66 -11.19 6.12
CA ALA A 117 -11.68 -12.22 6.50
C ALA A 117 -10.85 -12.65 5.30
N GLU A 118 -11.50 -12.83 4.15
CA GLU A 118 -10.77 -13.19 2.92
C GLU A 118 -9.77 -12.13 2.54
N GLY A 119 -10.17 -10.84 2.59
CA GLY A 119 -9.26 -9.75 2.28
C GLY A 119 -8.09 -9.68 3.25
N ALA A 120 -8.35 -9.90 4.53
CA ALA A 120 -7.29 -9.90 5.53
C ALA A 120 -6.30 -11.03 5.28
N GLN A 121 -6.77 -12.21 4.89
CA GLN A 121 -5.89 -13.33 4.58
C GLN A 121 -5.05 -13.07 3.34
N LEU A 122 -5.64 -12.45 2.32
CA LEU A 122 -4.90 -12.08 1.13
C LEU A 122 -3.75 -11.13 1.47
N GLY A 123 -4.06 -10.12 2.30
CA GLY A 123 -3.05 -9.15 2.70
C GLY A 123 -1.93 -9.77 3.52
N ALA A 124 -2.31 -10.61 4.50
CA ALA A 124 -1.31 -11.26 5.35
C ALA A 124 -0.39 -12.16 4.52
N GLY A 125 -0.95 -12.94 3.59
CA GLY A 125 -0.16 -13.80 2.73
C GLY A 125 0.76 -12.99 1.82
N PHE A 126 0.26 -11.89 1.29
CA PHE A 126 1.06 -11.02 0.44
C PHE A 126 2.26 -10.44 1.20
N VAL A 127 2.02 -9.93 2.40
CA VAL A 127 3.09 -9.35 3.22
C VAL A 127 4.13 -10.43 3.57
N ALA A 128 3.67 -11.60 3.98
CA ALA A 128 4.58 -12.68 4.34
C ALA A 128 5.49 -13.04 3.17
N THR A 129 4.92 -13.14 1.97
CA THR A 129 5.71 -13.46 0.78
C THR A 129 6.67 -12.32 0.42
N ALA A 130 6.18 -11.08 0.48
CA ALA A 130 6.98 -9.93 0.07
C ALA A 130 8.17 -9.71 0.98
N LEU A 131 7.98 -9.87 2.30
CA LEU A 131 9.04 -9.57 3.26
C LEU A 131 9.95 -10.77 3.53
N SER A 132 9.51 -11.98 3.21
CA SER A 132 10.31 -13.17 3.44
C SER A 132 11.13 -13.57 2.21
N SER A 133 10.98 -12.83 1.11
CA SER A 133 11.69 -13.21 -0.10
C SER A 133 13.19 -13.06 0.13
N GLU A 134 13.91 -14.08 -0.27
CA GLU A 134 15.35 -14.12 -0.09
C GLU A 134 16.04 -13.73 -1.38
N PRO A 135 17.18 -13.05 -1.27
CA PRO A 135 17.97 -12.79 -2.46
C PRO A 135 18.43 -14.14 -3.04
N GLU A 136 18.22 -14.29 -4.32
CA GLU A 136 18.58 -15.54 -4.99
C GLU A 136 19.95 -15.47 -5.69
#